data_ca038b77870929283af5230fbf4220a5
#
_entry.id   ca038b77870929283af5230fbf4220a5
#
_cell.length_a   1.000
_cell.length_b   1.000
_cell.length_c   1.000
_cell.angle_alpha   90.00
_cell.angle_beta   90.00
_cell.angle_gamma   90.00
#
_symmetry.space_group_name_H-M   'P 1'
#
loop_
_entity.id
_entity.type
_entity.pdbx_description
1 polymer ?
#
loop_
_entity_poly.entity_id
_entity_poly.type
_entity_poly.pdbx_seq_one_letter_code
_entity_poly.pdbx_strand_id
1 'polypeptide(L)'
;VAVVTDGCGFTATDSVLVSTAPLPNIIITAQSITVVCPGDTATLTLDNVTGGNGVYTYQWTNSLGQTLSSTDEVTVPVPASAAYTITVEDQCGYSGDTTLFTLLPIYDPFELVLTADTVICFGESVELFADVSGGSGIYTIVWPDLGFSDPQFMVTPLVETTYTVNIIDECGAVISDAVTVTPEPVLVDIVVTNQGQDDWYLQAATFPICSFHQWDMGDGTRYRTPDVVHSYLDLEEYWVHLDVRTIHGCLGQDSVLIRPPAHIYFPNAFTPDGDGVNETFGWAGHYIEQFEMQVFDRWGELIFTSTDVFRPWDGKVNGSGDAQTGVYVFKYKVAGHLFPSAEGFGHVTLLRGSTDD
;
A
#
# COMPACT_ATOMS: atom_id res chain seq x y z
N VAL A 1 43.84 -88.08 28.96
CA VAL A 1 44.17 -89.29 29.67
C VAL A 1 45.65 -89.57 29.53
N ALA A 2 46.45 -89.61 30.60
CA ALA A 2 47.82 -90.07 30.60
C ALA A 2 47.85 -91.54 31.08
N VAL A 3 48.58 -92.43 30.38
CA VAL A 3 48.75 -93.81 30.76
C VAL A 3 50.25 -94.02 30.99
N VAL A 4 50.60 -94.44 32.18
CA VAL A 4 51.98 -94.81 32.56
C VAL A 4 52.04 -96.31 32.77
N THR A 5 53.00 -97.01 32.12
CA THR A 5 53.25 -98.44 32.23
C THR A 5 54.62 -98.63 32.82
N ASP A 6 54.73 -99.48 33.90
CA ASP A 6 56.01 -99.86 34.51
C ASP A 6 56.73 -100.99 33.75
N GLY A 7 57.95 -101.26 34.04
CA GLY A 7 58.76 -102.34 33.43
C GLY A 7 58.24 -103.75 33.64
N CYS A 8 57.24 -104.00 34.47
CA CYS A 8 56.55 -105.25 34.73
C CYS A 8 55.17 -105.34 34.05
N GLY A 9 54.77 -104.30 33.29
CA GLY A 9 53.52 -104.28 32.52
C GLY A 9 52.30 -103.76 33.31
N PHE A 10 52.46 -103.25 34.54
CA PHE A 10 51.40 -102.62 35.29
C PHE A 10 51.13 -101.17 34.77
N THR A 11 49.90 -100.87 34.50
CA THR A 11 49.49 -99.58 33.97
C THR A 11 48.73 -98.79 35.06
N ALA A 12 49.04 -97.47 35.17
CA ALA A 12 48.30 -96.50 35.94
C ALA A 12 47.77 -95.46 34.91
N THR A 13 46.53 -95.13 35.01
CA THR A 13 45.89 -94.12 34.12
C THR A 13 45.41 -92.96 34.99
N ASP A 14 45.72 -91.72 34.56
CA ASP A 14 45.15 -90.51 35.10
C ASP A 14 44.49 -89.71 33.92
N SER A 15 43.41 -89.05 34.21
CA SER A 15 42.71 -88.26 33.22
C SER A 15 42.41 -86.86 33.79
N VAL A 16 42.90 -85.87 33.09
CA VAL A 16 42.49 -84.49 33.38
C VAL A 16 41.39 -84.14 32.37
N LEU A 17 40.25 -83.71 32.88
CA LEU A 17 39.19 -83.14 32.08
C LEU A 17 39.57 -81.72 31.81
N VAL A 18 39.88 -81.38 30.55
CA VAL A 18 40.04 -80.04 30.10
C VAL A 18 38.67 -79.60 29.59
N SER A 19 37.95 -78.78 30.31
CA SER A 19 36.76 -78.15 29.90
C SER A 19 37.09 -76.69 29.49
N THR A 20 36.69 -76.30 28.33
CA THR A 20 36.66 -74.90 27.96
C THR A 20 35.41 -74.28 28.49
N ALA A 21 35.50 -73.23 29.26
CA ALA A 21 34.33 -72.44 29.60
C ALA A 21 33.84 -71.78 28.31
N PRO A 22 32.53 -71.83 28.03
CA PRO A 22 32.00 -71.13 26.87
C PRO A 22 32.31 -69.64 27.03
N LEU A 23 32.85 -69.01 25.98
CA LEU A 23 33.01 -67.56 25.93
C LEU A 23 31.63 -66.87 26.00
N PRO A 24 31.54 -65.72 26.70
CA PRO A 24 30.30 -64.94 26.74
C PRO A 24 29.88 -64.55 25.33
N ASN A 25 28.58 -64.57 25.06
CA ASN A 25 28.01 -64.10 23.78
C ASN A 25 28.47 -62.70 23.48
N ILE A 26 28.73 -62.37 22.21
CA ILE A 26 29.02 -61.00 21.79
C ILE A 26 27.73 -60.18 21.88
N ILE A 27 27.80 -59.10 22.64
CA ILE A 27 26.71 -58.11 22.80
C ILE A 27 27.20 -56.80 22.21
N ILE A 28 26.41 -56.28 21.28
CA ILE A 28 26.66 -55.03 20.54
C ILE A 28 25.67 -53.97 21.03
N THR A 29 26.19 -52.83 21.40
CA THR A 29 25.37 -51.65 21.71
C THR A 29 25.68 -50.57 20.68
N ALA A 30 24.65 -50.06 20.06
CA ALA A 30 24.71 -48.98 19.05
C ALA A 30 23.37 -48.30 18.93
N GLN A 31 23.33 -47.08 18.42
CA GLN A 31 22.10 -46.27 18.29
C GLN A 31 21.78 -45.96 16.84
N SER A 32 20.51 -45.95 16.54
CA SER A 32 19.99 -45.43 15.26
C SER A 32 20.19 -43.91 15.20
N ILE A 33 20.45 -43.38 14.01
CA ILE A 33 20.67 -41.95 13.75
C ILE A 33 19.51 -41.36 12.99
N THR A 34 19.03 -40.21 13.44
CA THR A 34 18.09 -39.39 12.67
C THR A 34 18.88 -38.31 11.95
N VAL A 35 18.71 -38.21 10.64
CA VAL A 35 19.23 -37.11 9.82
C VAL A 35 18.10 -36.11 9.54
N VAL A 36 18.46 -34.85 9.28
CA VAL A 36 17.49 -33.80 9.07
C VAL A 36 17.06 -33.78 7.59
N CYS A 37 18.01 -33.85 6.69
CA CYS A 37 17.72 -33.63 5.27
C CYS A 37 17.98 -34.86 4.39
N PRO A 38 17.16 -35.07 3.35
CA PRO A 38 17.42 -36.10 2.34
C PRO A 38 18.78 -35.87 1.66
N GLY A 39 19.61 -36.92 1.62
CA GLY A 39 20.95 -36.84 0.99
C GLY A 39 22.07 -36.45 1.95
N ASP A 40 21.77 -36.08 3.18
CA ASP A 40 22.78 -35.96 4.24
C ASP A 40 23.50 -37.26 4.46
N THR A 41 24.68 -37.19 5.04
CA THR A 41 25.46 -38.38 5.44
C THR A 41 25.27 -38.64 6.92
N ALA A 42 25.13 -39.91 7.26
CA ALA A 42 25.12 -40.39 8.66
C ALA A 42 26.35 -41.26 8.91
N THR A 43 27.03 -41.05 10.03
CA THR A 43 28.08 -41.95 10.50
C THR A 43 27.53 -42.84 11.62
N LEU A 44 27.36 -44.11 11.30
CA LEU A 44 26.95 -45.12 12.25
C LEU A 44 28.17 -45.66 12.96
N THR A 45 28.15 -45.63 14.31
CA THR A 45 29.26 -46.08 15.16
C THR A 45 28.75 -47.10 16.20
N LEU A 46 29.63 -47.93 16.66
CA LEU A 46 29.36 -48.79 17.81
C LEU A 46 29.61 -48.03 19.11
N ASP A 47 28.66 -48.09 20.03
CA ASP A 47 28.85 -47.52 21.36
C ASP A 47 29.72 -48.45 22.22
N ASN A 48 29.48 -49.76 22.15
CA ASN A 48 30.23 -50.75 22.89
C ASN A 48 30.06 -52.17 22.32
N VAL A 49 31.09 -52.98 22.45
CA VAL A 49 31.06 -54.44 22.18
C VAL A 49 31.60 -55.18 23.39
N THR A 50 30.86 -56.15 23.90
CA THR A 50 31.26 -56.97 25.05
C THR A 50 31.09 -58.47 24.73
N GLY A 51 31.82 -59.32 25.45
CA GLY A 51 31.80 -60.79 25.25
C GLY A 51 32.90 -61.27 24.31
N GLY A 52 32.87 -62.54 23.87
CA GLY A 52 33.89 -63.14 23.07
C GLY A 52 35.30 -63.08 23.70
N ASN A 53 36.36 -63.13 22.90
CA ASN A 53 37.74 -63.10 23.36
C ASN A 53 38.36 -61.68 23.43
N GLY A 54 37.58 -60.61 23.09
CA GLY A 54 38.02 -59.22 23.18
C GLY A 54 38.81 -58.70 21.98
N VAL A 55 39.00 -59.49 20.94
CA VAL A 55 39.61 -59.06 19.66
C VAL A 55 38.57 -59.30 18.54
N TYR A 56 38.12 -58.22 17.92
CA TYR A 56 37.01 -58.28 17.04
C TYR A 56 37.35 -57.86 15.61
N THR A 57 36.63 -58.44 14.66
CA THR A 57 36.48 -58.00 13.25
C THR A 57 35.06 -57.49 13.04
N TYR A 58 34.90 -56.52 12.18
CA TYR A 58 33.65 -55.80 11.94
C TYR A 58 33.23 -55.94 10.48
N GLN A 59 31.92 -56.04 10.22
CA GLN A 59 31.38 -55.98 8.88
C GLN A 59 30.02 -55.28 8.86
N TRP A 60 29.99 -54.12 8.22
CA TRP A 60 28.76 -53.37 7.97
C TRP A 60 28.16 -53.79 6.62
N THR A 61 26.87 -54.06 6.63
CA THR A 61 26.12 -54.38 5.39
C THR A 61 24.86 -53.54 5.31
N ASN A 62 24.43 -53.24 4.05
CA ASN A 62 23.14 -52.65 3.78
C ASN A 62 22.04 -53.74 3.74
N SER A 63 20.78 -53.32 3.52
CA SER A 63 19.62 -54.22 3.42
C SER A 63 19.69 -55.20 2.25
N LEU A 64 20.59 -55.00 1.27
CA LEU A 64 20.86 -55.88 0.16
C LEU A 64 21.98 -56.87 0.44
N GLY A 65 22.59 -56.83 1.64
CA GLY A 65 23.71 -57.67 2.02
C GLY A 65 25.07 -57.24 1.44
N GLN A 66 25.16 -56.04 0.87
CA GLN A 66 26.43 -55.53 0.37
C GLN A 66 27.27 -55.01 1.50
N THR A 67 28.55 -55.36 1.53
CA THR A 67 29.50 -54.87 2.53
C THR A 67 29.86 -53.42 2.23
N LEU A 68 29.77 -52.56 3.27
CA LEU A 68 30.00 -51.14 3.20
C LEU A 68 31.31 -50.74 3.91
N SER A 69 31.61 -51.36 5.04
CA SER A 69 32.81 -51.10 5.85
C SER A 69 33.25 -52.36 6.60
N SER A 70 34.53 -52.44 6.94
CA SER A 70 35.14 -53.45 7.84
C SER A 70 35.75 -52.85 9.09
N THR A 71 35.38 -51.62 9.43
CA THR A 71 35.79 -50.92 10.66
C THR A 71 34.63 -50.85 11.64
N ASP A 72 34.82 -50.31 12.82
CA ASP A 72 33.83 -50.11 13.85
C ASP A 72 32.83 -48.97 13.53
N GLU A 73 33.03 -48.26 12.41
CA GLU A 73 32.16 -47.21 11.91
C GLU A 73 31.90 -47.31 10.41
N VAL A 74 30.79 -46.70 9.96
CA VAL A 74 30.47 -46.53 8.54
C VAL A 74 29.76 -45.20 8.29
N THR A 75 30.21 -44.43 7.30
CA THR A 75 29.49 -43.23 6.83
C THR A 75 28.69 -43.58 5.58
N VAL A 76 27.41 -43.30 5.62
CA VAL A 76 26.46 -43.62 4.52
C VAL A 76 25.65 -42.41 4.12
N PRO A 77 25.32 -42.20 2.82
CA PRO A 77 24.36 -41.23 2.43
C PRO A 77 22.93 -41.69 2.78
N VAL A 78 22.06 -40.78 3.19
CA VAL A 78 20.69 -41.07 3.62
C VAL A 78 19.65 -40.41 2.69
N PRO A 79 19.47 -40.93 1.47
CA PRO A 79 18.42 -40.40 0.58
C PRO A 79 17.00 -40.77 1.05
N ALA A 80 16.90 -41.77 1.89
CA ALA A 80 15.70 -42.28 2.53
C ALA A 80 16.06 -43.06 3.79
N SER A 81 15.10 -43.30 4.68
CA SER A 81 15.30 -44.17 5.83
C SER A 81 15.75 -45.54 5.39
N ALA A 82 16.79 -46.06 6.01
CA ALA A 82 17.42 -47.33 5.65
C ALA A 82 17.90 -48.11 6.88
N ALA A 83 18.00 -49.41 6.71
CA ALA A 83 18.54 -50.31 7.73
C ALA A 83 19.97 -50.77 7.34
N TYR A 84 20.81 -50.81 8.33
CA TYR A 84 22.20 -51.28 8.22
C TYR A 84 22.50 -52.24 9.32
N THR A 85 23.15 -53.37 8.98
CA THR A 85 23.49 -54.39 9.94
C THR A 85 25.02 -54.42 10.14
N ILE A 86 25.42 -54.38 11.39
CA ILE A 86 26.81 -54.62 11.80
C ILE A 86 26.90 -56.03 12.33
N THR A 87 27.83 -56.80 11.82
CA THR A 87 28.24 -58.11 12.34
C THR A 87 29.62 -57.97 12.95
N VAL A 88 29.76 -58.45 14.17
CA VAL A 88 31.04 -58.48 14.92
C VAL A 88 31.40 -59.93 15.16
N GLU A 89 32.61 -60.31 14.81
CA GLU A 89 33.14 -61.68 14.99
C GLU A 89 34.46 -61.63 15.76
N ASP A 90 34.63 -62.54 16.73
CA ASP A 90 35.87 -62.64 17.44
C ASP A 90 36.83 -63.65 16.77
N GLN A 91 38.08 -63.70 17.19
CA GLN A 91 39.08 -64.62 16.63
C GLN A 91 38.73 -66.12 16.84
N CYS A 92 37.81 -66.45 17.74
CA CYS A 92 37.37 -67.85 17.99
C CYS A 92 36.14 -68.23 17.12
N GLY A 93 35.61 -67.35 16.25
CA GLY A 93 34.48 -67.59 15.41
C GLY A 93 33.12 -67.37 16.06
N TYR A 94 33.10 -66.72 17.24
CA TYR A 94 31.83 -66.30 17.83
C TYR A 94 31.43 -64.97 17.20
N SER A 95 30.17 -64.89 16.76
CA SER A 95 29.64 -63.69 16.13
C SER A 95 28.38 -63.18 16.82
N GLY A 96 28.16 -61.88 16.73
CA GLY A 96 26.90 -61.19 17.06
C GLY A 96 26.60 -60.16 16.00
N ASP A 97 25.33 -59.85 15.85
CA ASP A 97 24.89 -58.76 14.92
C ASP A 97 23.85 -57.85 15.58
N THR A 98 23.78 -56.65 15.09
CA THR A 98 22.69 -55.71 15.41
C THR A 98 22.36 -54.86 14.18
N THR A 99 21.13 -54.43 14.11
CA THR A 99 20.63 -53.58 13.00
C THR A 99 20.35 -52.17 13.52
N LEU A 100 20.94 -51.20 12.85
CA LEU A 100 20.70 -49.79 13.10
C LEU A 100 19.92 -49.19 11.96
N PHE A 101 19.24 -48.10 12.26
CA PHE A 101 18.45 -47.39 11.28
C PHE A 101 18.98 -45.98 11.10
N THR A 102 19.10 -45.53 9.86
CA THR A 102 19.11 -44.12 9.56
C THR A 102 17.66 -43.71 9.34
N LEU A 103 17.19 -42.73 10.10
CA LEU A 103 15.83 -42.26 10.06
C LEU A 103 15.79 -40.89 9.38
N LEU A 104 14.97 -40.76 8.36
CA LEU A 104 14.66 -39.48 7.72
C LEU A 104 13.23 -39.10 8.14
N PRO A 105 13.00 -37.94 8.76
CA PRO A 105 11.65 -37.48 9.06
C PRO A 105 10.82 -37.30 7.78
N ILE A 106 9.53 -37.55 7.90
CA ILE A 106 8.56 -37.18 6.87
C ILE A 106 8.06 -35.80 7.25
N TYR A 107 8.36 -34.81 6.42
CA TYR A 107 7.89 -33.45 6.60
C TYR A 107 6.56 -33.24 5.89
N ASP A 108 5.71 -32.41 6.47
CA ASP A 108 4.52 -31.89 5.78
C ASP A 108 4.96 -31.08 4.54
N PRO A 109 4.08 -30.93 3.55
CA PRO A 109 4.37 -30.07 2.40
C PRO A 109 4.82 -28.68 2.83
N PHE A 110 5.81 -28.14 2.12
CA PHE A 110 6.31 -26.79 2.34
C PHE A 110 5.31 -25.79 1.75
N GLU A 111 4.66 -24.98 2.59
CA GLU A 111 3.60 -24.05 2.20
C GLU A 111 3.91 -22.64 2.67
N LEU A 112 3.52 -21.65 1.86
CA LEU A 112 3.67 -20.23 2.13
C LEU A 112 2.30 -19.56 2.03
N VAL A 113 1.94 -18.80 3.06
CA VAL A 113 0.80 -17.88 3.03
C VAL A 113 1.33 -16.46 3.08
N LEU A 114 1.03 -15.69 2.05
CA LEU A 114 1.48 -14.31 1.88
C LEU A 114 0.31 -13.35 1.99
N THR A 115 0.57 -12.10 2.38
CA THR A 115 -0.38 -10.99 2.23
C THR A 115 -0.89 -10.98 0.78
N ALA A 116 -2.20 -10.90 0.60
CA ALA A 116 -2.79 -10.82 -0.75
C ALA A 116 -2.48 -9.46 -1.41
N ASP A 117 -2.49 -9.44 -2.75
CA ASP A 117 -2.44 -8.20 -3.51
C ASP A 117 -3.46 -7.20 -2.97
N THR A 118 -3.04 -5.96 -2.75
CA THR A 118 -3.86 -4.98 -2.07
C THR A 118 -3.73 -3.58 -2.65
N VAL A 119 -4.82 -2.82 -2.53
CA VAL A 119 -4.84 -1.39 -2.85
C VAL A 119 -4.84 -0.61 -1.54
N ILE A 120 -3.97 0.37 -1.44
CA ILE A 120 -3.87 1.29 -0.29
C ILE A 120 -4.08 2.72 -0.76
N CYS A 121 -4.49 3.60 0.13
CA CYS A 121 -4.55 5.02 -0.20
C CYS A 121 -3.15 5.61 -0.32
N PHE A 122 -2.97 6.56 -1.21
CA PHE A 122 -1.66 7.17 -1.46
C PHE A 122 -1.05 7.74 -0.17
N GLY A 123 0.15 7.29 0.16
CA GLY A 123 0.87 7.68 1.37
C GLY A 123 0.52 6.90 2.62
N GLU A 124 -0.42 5.96 2.56
CA GLU A 124 -0.68 5.03 3.66
C GLU A 124 0.31 3.85 3.65
N SER A 125 0.37 3.16 4.79
CA SER A 125 1.23 2.01 4.98
C SER A 125 0.39 0.74 5.09
N VAL A 126 0.95 -0.37 4.61
CA VAL A 126 0.37 -1.71 4.76
C VAL A 126 1.41 -2.66 5.35
N GLU A 127 0.96 -3.59 6.17
CA GLU A 127 1.79 -4.66 6.70
C GLU A 127 1.83 -5.83 5.71
N LEU A 128 3.04 -6.21 5.32
CA LEU A 128 3.29 -7.43 4.57
C LEU A 128 3.71 -8.52 5.55
N PHE A 129 3.20 -9.72 5.36
CA PHE A 129 3.59 -10.89 6.14
C PHE A 129 3.79 -12.11 5.24
N ALA A 130 4.69 -12.99 5.66
CA ALA A 130 4.93 -14.30 5.10
C ALA A 130 4.83 -15.34 6.21
N ASP A 131 3.81 -16.16 6.20
CA ASP A 131 3.60 -17.26 7.13
C ASP A 131 3.94 -18.58 6.44
N VAL A 132 4.84 -19.36 7.08
CA VAL A 132 5.45 -20.53 6.48
C VAL A 132 5.16 -21.74 7.33
N SER A 133 4.80 -22.82 6.69
CA SER A 133 4.56 -24.12 7.35
C SER A 133 5.11 -25.29 6.55
N GLY A 134 5.25 -26.45 7.21
CA GLY A 134 5.80 -27.66 6.57
C GLY A 134 7.34 -27.64 6.45
N GLY A 135 7.89 -28.38 5.49
CA GLY A 135 9.34 -28.53 5.31
C GLY A 135 10.07 -28.99 6.56
N SER A 136 11.32 -28.59 6.74
CA SER A 136 12.14 -28.95 7.93
C SER A 136 11.75 -28.20 9.22
N GLY A 137 10.92 -27.17 9.13
CA GLY A 137 10.50 -26.33 10.27
C GLY A 137 11.47 -25.23 10.65
N ILE A 138 12.62 -25.14 10.01
CA ILE A 138 13.60 -24.05 10.18
C ILE A 138 13.75 -23.34 8.84
N TYR A 139 13.48 -22.02 8.82
CA TYR A 139 13.39 -21.26 7.58
C TYR A 139 14.30 -20.04 7.60
N THR A 140 14.85 -19.74 6.42
CA THR A 140 15.47 -18.45 6.11
C THR A 140 14.52 -17.69 5.18
N ILE A 141 14.00 -16.55 5.65
CA ILE A 141 13.12 -15.66 4.89
C ILE A 141 13.98 -14.56 4.30
N VAL A 142 13.82 -14.28 3.02
CA VAL A 142 14.54 -13.19 2.33
C VAL A 142 13.57 -12.43 1.44
N TRP A 143 13.50 -11.13 1.62
CA TRP A 143 12.83 -10.18 0.73
C TRP A 143 13.90 -9.45 -0.08
N PRO A 144 14.25 -9.92 -1.30
CA PRO A 144 15.37 -9.40 -2.07
C PRO A 144 15.27 -7.91 -2.38
N ASP A 145 14.06 -7.43 -2.64
CA ASP A 145 13.78 -6.04 -3.04
C ASP A 145 14.01 -5.05 -1.89
N LEU A 146 14.02 -5.54 -0.64
CA LEU A 146 14.09 -4.71 0.56
C LEU A 146 15.34 -4.97 1.41
N GLY A 147 15.98 -6.12 1.22
CA GLY A 147 17.13 -6.55 2.00
C GLY A 147 16.78 -6.95 3.44
N PHE A 148 15.51 -7.27 3.72
CA PHE A 148 15.03 -7.74 5.03
C PHE A 148 14.90 -9.25 5.08
N SER A 149 14.94 -9.77 6.32
CA SER A 149 14.72 -11.20 6.63
C SER A 149 13.61 -11.41 7.67
N ASP A 150 12.90 -10.36 8.04
CA ASP A 150 11.78 -10.45 8.98
C ASP A 150 10.54 -11.06 8.29
N PRO A 151 9.72 -11.85 9.01
CA PRO A 151 8.51 -12.43 8.46
C PRO A 151 7.39 -11.41 8.24
N GLN A 152 7.47 -10.23 8.86
CA GLN A 152 6.48 -9.16 8.75
C GLN A 152 7.13 -7.79 8.87
N PHE A 153 6.64 -6.82 8.09
CA PHE A 153 7.10 -5.42 8.12
C PHE A 153 6.11 -4.49 7.41
N MET A 154 6.24 -3.18 7.68
CA MET A 154 5.40 -2.16 7.07
C MET A 154 6.06 -1.59 5.80
N VAL A 155 5.28 -1.41 4.74
CA VAL A 155 5.70 -0.71 3.51
C VAL A 155 4.78 0.46 3.20
N THR A 156 5.33 1.50 2.55
CA THR A 156 4.61 2.70 2.12
C THR A 156 5.03 3.03 0.69
N PRO A 157 4.63 2.22 -0.29
CA PRO A 157 4.97 2.48 -1.69
C PRO A 157 4.23 3.72 -2.20
N LEU A 158 4.92 4.55 -3.02
CA LEU A 158 4.34 5.71 -3.68
C LEU A 158 3.90 5.41 -5.13
N VAL A 159 4.27 4.25 -5.64
CA VAL A 159 3.89 3.71 -6.95
C VAL A 159 3.59 2.23 -6.78
N GLU A 160 2.86 1.64 -7.72
CA GLU A 160 2.64 0.20 -7.73
C GLU A 160 3.96 -0.55 -7.61
N THR A 161 4.06 -1.38 -6.59
CA THR A 161 5.30 -2.08 -6.24
C THR A 161 4.99 -3.53 -5.91
N THR A 162 5.73 -4.43 -6.54
CA THR A 162 5.68 -5.86 -6.25
C THR A 162 6.86 -6.22 -5.35
N TYR A 163 6.57 -6.89 -4.25
CA TYR A 163 7.54 -7.40 -3.27
C TYR A 163 7.62 -8.90 -3.38
N THR A 164 8.79 -9.42 -3.69
CA THR A 164 9.05 -10.85 -3.79
C THR A 164 9.62 -11.38 -2.48
N VAL A 165 9.18 -12.55 -2.04
CA VAL A 165 9.74 -13.28 -0.92
C VAL A 165 10.31 -14.61 -1.39
N ASN A 166 11.50 -14.95 -0.93
CA ASN A 166 12.12 -16.25 -1.08
C ASN A 166 12.30 -16.86 0.29
N ILE A 167 11.83 -18.09 0.44
CA ILE A 167 11.97 -18.84 1.68
C ILE A 167 12.70 -20.12 1.39
N ILE A 168 13.72 -20.37 2.18
CA ILE A 168 14.61 -21.52 2.06
C ILE A 168 14.56 -22.27 3.39
N ASP A 169 14.23 -23.56 3.36
CA ASP A 169 14.31 -24.38 4.56
C ASP A 169 15.75 -24.87 4.81
N GLU A 170 16.00 -25.46 5.96
CA GLU A 170 17.32 -26.00 6.35
C GLU A 170 17.83 -27.05 5.36
N CYS A 171 16.91 -27.74 4.65
CA CYS A 171 17.24 -28.76 3.67
C CYS A 171 17.46 -28.21 2.25
N GLY A 172 17.36 -26.89 2.07
CA GLY A 172 17.57 -26.21 0.80
C GLY A 172 16.35 -26.27 -0.14
N ALA A 173 15.18 -26.69 0.36
CA ALA A 173 13.95 -26.53 -0.37
C ALA A 173 13.58 -25.04 -0.44
N VAL A 174 13.14 -24.58 -1.61
CA VAL A 174 12.85 -23.16 -1.87
C VAL A 174 11.41 -23.01 -2.30
N ILE A 175 10.71 -22.06 -1.68
CA ILE A 175 9.43 -21.56 -2.14
C ILE A 175 9.50 -20.05 -2.31
N SER A 176 8.88 -19.54 -3.36
CA SER A 176 8.87 -18.10 -3.66
C SER A 176 7.46 -17.69 -4.05
N ASP A 177 7.08 -16.49 -3.61
CA ASP A 177 5.83 -15.84 -4.00
C ASP A 177 6.02 -14.32 -3.98
N ALA A 178 5.02 -13.58 -4.45
CA ALA A 178 5.09 -12.13 -4.53
C ALA A 178 3.74 -11.50 -4.20
N VAL A 179 3.78 -10.31 -3.63
CA VAL A 179 2.61 -9.47 -3.33
C VAL A 179 2.75 -8.12 -4.01
N THR A 180 1.68 -7.66 -4.66
CA THR A 180 1.62 -6.35 -5.29
C THR A 180 0.81 -5.40 -4.44
N VAL A 181 1.40 -4.25 -4.11
CA VAL A 181 0.75 -3.14 -3.41
C VAL A 181 0.57 -1.98 -4.37
N THR A 182 -0.69 -1.58 -4.59
CA THR A 182 -1.04 -0.50 -5.52
C THR A 182 -1.53 0.72 -4.73
N PRO A 183 -0.75 1.81 -4.61
CA PRO A 183 -1.24 3.06 -4.02
C PRO A 183 -2.23 3.75 -4.96
N GLU A 184 -3.39 4.14 -4.41
CA GLU A 184 -4.46 4.80 -5.14
C GLU A 184 -4.46 6.29 -4.83
N PRO A 185 -3.94 7.17 -5.73
CA PRO A 185 -4.09 8.61 -5.59
C PRO A 185 -5.52 9.02 -5.95
N VAL A 186 -6.12 9.91 -5.16
CA VAL A 186 -7.45 10.47 -5.45
C VAL A 186 -7.29 11.91 -5.91
N LEU A 187 -7.52 12.14 -7.20
CA LEU A 187 -7.55 13.47 -7.79
C LEU A 187 -9.01 13.93 -7.89
N VAL A 188 -9.30 15.13 -7.44
CA VAL A 188 -10.63 15.73 -7.44
C VAL A 188 -10.53 17.13 -8.01
N ASP A 189 -11.44 17.46 -8.91
CA ASP A 189 -11.58 18.80 -9.47
C ASP A 189 -13.08 19.12 -9.62
N ILE A 190 -13.49 20.29 -9.18
CA ILE A 190 -14.85 20.78 -9.31
C ILE A 190 -14.97 21.60 -10.60
N VAL A 191 -15.59 21.02 -11.62
CA VAL A 191 -15.88 21.73 -12.85
C VAL A 191 -17.18 22.49 -12.70
N VAL A 192 -17.12 23.82 -12.82
CA VAL A 192 -18.25 24.72 -12.63
C VAL A 192 -18.71 25.32 -13.96
N THR A 193 -20.00 25.28 -14.21
CA THR A 193 -20.62 25.93 -15.37
C THR A 193 -21.85 26.74 -14.93
N ASN A 194 -21.85 28.05 -15.21
CA ASN A 194 -23.04 28.86 -15.01
C ASN A 194 -24.02 28.59 -16.15
N GLN A 195 -25.25 28.21 -15.83
CA GLN A 195 -26.30 27.90 -16.82
C GLN A 195 -27.22 29.07 -17.13
N GLY A 196 -26.95 30.22 -16.53
CA GLY A 196 -27.72 31.47 -16.68
C GLY A 196 -28.34 31.92 -15.36
N GLN A 197 -28.35 33.22 -15.12
CA GLN A 197 -28.77 33.84 -13.87
C GLN A 197 -28.11 33.20 -12.63
N ASP A 198 -28.87 32.56 -11.77
CA ASP A 198 -28.45 32.06 -10.47
C ASP A 198 -28.19 30.54 -10.48
N ASP A 199 -28.35 29.88 -11.65
CA ASP A 199 -28.23 28.42 -11.79
C ASP A 199 -26.79 27.99 -12.13
N TRP A 200 -26.27 27.07 -11.32
CA TRP A 200 -24.93 26.54 -11.44
C TRP A 200 -24.97 25.02 -11.60
N TYR A 201 -24.31 24.54 -12.63
CA TYR A 201 -24.01 23.11 -12.80
C TYR A 201 -22.60 22.84 -12.31
N LEU A 202 -22.48 21.94 -11.34
CA LEU A 202 -21.22 21.50 -10.76
C LEU A 202 -21.05 20.01 -11.04
N GLN A 203 -19.90 19.66 -11.57
CA GLN A 203 -19.52 18.29 -11.87
C GLN A 203 -18.28 17.91 -11.10
N ALA A 204 -18.32 16.74 -10.46
CA ALA A 204 -17.14 16.14 -9.83
C ALA A 204 -16.30 15.41 -10.88
N ALA A 205 -15.19 16.01 -11.29
CA ALA A 205 -14.18 15.33 -12.09
C ALA A 205 -13.22 14.59 -11.16
N THR A 206 -13.33 13.26 -11.10
CA THR A 206 -12.54 12.43 -10.18
C THR A 206 -11.72 11.38 -10.92
N PHE A 207 -10.53 11.12 -10.41
CA PHE A 207 -9.71 9.98 -10.82
C PHE A 207 -9.06 9.34 -9.57
N PRO A 208 -9.23 8.03 -9.35
CA PRO A 208 -10.15 7.13 -10.04
C PRO A 208 -11.63 7.51 -9.83
N ILE A 209 -12.54 6.79 -10.48
CA ILE A 209 -13.98 7.01 -10.29
C ILE A 209 -14.34 6.75 -8.82
N CYS A 210 -14.96 7.74 -8.18
CA CYS A 210 -15.39 7.64 -6.78
C CYS A 210 -16.80 7.08 -6.67
N SER A 211 -17.03 6.26 -5.64
CA SER A 211 -18.31 5.64 -5.35
C SER A 211 -19.21 6.47 -4.44
N PHE A 212 -18.62 7.45 -3.78
CA PHE A 212 -19.32 8.34 -2.86
C PHE A 212 -18.94 9.79 -3.14
N HIS A 213 -19.93 10.67 -3.12
CA HIS A 213 -19.79 12.12 -3.27
C HIS A 213 -20.61 12.80 -2.19
N GLN A 214 -20.10 13.85 -1.59
CA GLN A 214 -20.80 14.70 -0.66
C GLN A 214 -20.45 16.15 -0.92
N TRP A 215 -21.43 16.89 -1.39
CA TRP A 215 -21.34 18.33 -1.63
C TRP A 215 -21.87 19.09 -0.42
N ASP A 216 -21.19 20.16 -0.06
CA ASP A 216 -21.69 21.24 0.80
C ASP A 216 -21.67 22.52 -0.03
N MET A 217 -22.83 23.09 -0.28
CA MET A 217 -22.98 24.23 -1.20
C MET A 217 -22.64 25.58 -0.55
N GLY A 218 -22.31 25.59 0.74
CA GLY A 218 -21.96 26.79 1.48
C GLY A 218 -23.16 27.56 2.03
N ASP A 219 -24.36 27.32 1.50
CA ASP A 219 -25.63 27.90 1.96
C ASP A 219 -26.42 26.98 2.93
N GLY A 220 -25.79 25.87 3.34
CA GLY A 220 -26.39 24.82 4.18
C GLY A 220 -27.03 23.66 3.40
N THR A 221 -27.12 23.78 2.07
CA THR A 221 -27.63 22.70 1.19
C THR A 221 -26.55 21.66 0.94
N ARG A 222 -26.93 20.38 0.88
CA ARG A 222 -26.01 19.25 0.65
C ARG A 222 -26.56 18.26 -0.37
N TYR A 223 -25.67 17.70 -1.19
CA TYR A 223 -26.01 16.67 -2.18
C TYR A 223 -25.09 15.47 -2.10
N ARG A 224 -25.53 14.33 -2.66
CA ARG A 224 -24.78 13.07 -2.71
C ARG A 224 -24.76 12.44 -4.11
N THR A 225 -24.77 13.26 -5.11
CA THR A 225 -24.74 12.87 -6.53
C THR A 225 -23.41 13.27 -7.14
N PRO A 226 -22.93 12.61 -8.21
CA PRO A 226 -21.70 13.04 -8.90
C PRO A 226 -21.80 14.45 -9.45
N ASP A 227 -22.97 14.83 -9.97
CA ASP A 227 -23.24 16.12 -10.56
C ASP A 227 -24.39 16.79 -9.80
N VAL A 228 -24.36 18.11 -9.75
CA VAL A 228 -25.35 18.93 -9.03
C VAL A 228 -25.74 20.12 -9.88
N VAL A 229 -27.03 20.43 -9.91
CA VAL A 229 -27.56 21.75 -10.31
C VAL A 229 -28.05 22.43 -9.04
N HIS A 230 -27.56 23.64 -8.78
CA HIS A 230 -27.91 24.40 -7.60
C HIS A 230 -28.10 25.88 -7.95
N SER A 231 -29.08 26.51 -7.30
CA SER A 231 -29.43 27.92 -7.51
C SER A 231 -29.20 28.68 -6.21
N TYR A 232 -28.42 29.76 -6.30
CA TYR A 232 -28.25 30.71 -5.19
C TYR A 232 -29.22 31.88 -5.39
N LEU A 233 -29.99 32.20 -4.34
CA LEU A 233 -31.06 33.19 -4.41
C LEU A 233 -30.61 34.61 -4.06
N ASP A 234 -29.36 34.77 -3.62
CA ASP A 234 -28.79 36.06 -3.26
C ASP A 234 -27.47 36.32 -3.99
N LEU A 235 -26.90 37.51 -3.80
CA LEU A 235 -25.70 37.96 -4.46
C LEU A 235 -24.45 37.75 -3.56
N GLU A 236 -24.44 36.73 -2.69
CA GLU A 236 -23.30 36.40 -1.83
C GLU A 236 -22.33 35.46 -2.53
N GLU A 237 -21.13 35.36 -1.99
CA GLU A 237 -20.12 34.40 -2.43
C GLU A 237 -20.24 33.14 -1.57
N TYR A 238 -20.18 31.96 -2.21
CA TYR A 238 -20.31 30.68 -1.55
C TYR A 238 -19.11 29.79 -1.80
N TRP A 239 -18.48 29.30 -0.73
CA TRP A 239 -17.51 28.22 -0.83
C TRP A 239 -18.24 26.90 -0.93
N VAL A 240 -18.11 26.27 -2.08
CA VAL A 240 -18.58 24.90 -2.31
C VAL A 240 -17.47 23.94 -1.99
N HIS A 241 -17.78 22.93 -1.18
CA HIS A 241 -16.87 21.85 -0.84
C HIS A 241 -17.39 20.53 -1.37
N LEU A 242 -16.49 19.70 -1.87
CA LEU A 242 -16.75 18.35 -2.34
C LEU A 242 -15.83 17.37 -1.64
N ASP A 243 -16.43 16.42 -0.93
CA ASP A 243 -15.75 15.24 -0.38
C ASP A 243 -16.11 14.03 -1.24
N VAL A 244 -15.13 13.24 -1.61
CA VAL A 244 -15.31 12.00 -2.38
C VAL A 244 -14.60 10.82 -1.72
N ARG A 245 -15.05 9.61 -2.05
CA ARG A 245 -14.41 8.38 -1.60
C ARG A 245 -14.46 7.32 -2.70
N THR A 246 -13.33 6.64 -2.91
CA THR A 246 -13.22 5.52 -3.84
C THR A 246 -13.87 4.25 -3.27
N ILE A 247 -13.93 3.20 -4.07
CA ILE A 247 -14.42 1.88 -3.63
C ILE A 247 -13.51 1.23 -2.59
N HIS A 248 -12.22 1.59 -2.58
CA HIS A 248 -11.24 1.11 -1.60
C HIS A 248 -11.20 1.96 -0.33
N GLY A 249 -12.01 3.03 -0.26
CA GLY A 249 -12.15 3.89 0.91
C GLY A 249 -11.25 5.12 0.91
N CYS A 250 -10.45 5.34 -0.13
CA CYS A 250 -9.55 6.49 -0.23
C CYS A 250 -10.33 7.79 -0.40
N LEU A 251 -9.93 8.81 0.34
CA LEU A 251 -10.60 10.09 0.41
C LEU A 251 -9.94 11.10 -0.51
N GLY A 252 -10.76 11.94 -1.14
CA GLY A 252 -10.35 13.13 -1.87
C GLY A 252 -11.28 14.28 -1.56
N GLN A 253 -10.80 15.49 -1.73
CA GLN A 253 -11.58 16.70 -1.52
C GLN A 253 -11.14 17.81 -2.46
N ASP A 254 -12.08 18.71 -2.76
CA ASP A 254 -11.82 19.96 -3.47
C ASP A 254 -12.78 21.03 -2.99
N SER A 255 -12.47 22.29 -3.31
CA SER A 255 -13.35 23.41 -3.00
C SER A 255 -13.23 24.52 -4.03
N VAL A 256 -14.34 25.12 -4.35
CA VAL A 256 -14.42 26.23 -5.32
C VAL A 256 -15.26 27.36 -4.77
N LEU A 257 -14.86 28.58 -5.06
CA LEU A 257 -15.63 29.78 -4.73
C LEU A 257 -16.60 30.11 -5.87
N ILE A 258 -17.89 30.06 -5.59
CA ILE A 258 -18.95 30.50 -6.49
C ILE A 258 -19.22 31.97 -6.22
N ARG A 259 -19.15 32.78 -7.29
CA ARG A 259 -19.51 34.20 -7.28
C ARG A 259 -20.66 34.43 -8.23
N PRO A 260 -21.68 35.21 -7.88
CA PRO A 260 -22.75 35.58 -8.80
C PRO A 260 -22.20 36.24 -10.06
N PRO A 261 -22.89 36.14 -11.20
CA PRO A 261 -22.55 36.88 -12.39
C PRO A 261 -22.53 38.41 -12.07
N ALA A 262 -21.63 39.14 -12.74
CA ALA A 262 -21.62 40.58 -12.60
C ALA A 262 -22.95 41.17 -13.05
N HIS A 263 -23.47 42.08 -12.26
CA HIS A 263 -24.73 42.80 -12.55
C HIS A 263 -24.48 44.29 -12.45
N ILE A 264 -25.06 45.03 -13.38
CA ILE A 264 -24.97 46.52 -13.43
C ILE A 264 -26.30 47.13 -13.64
N TYR A 265 -26.58 48.20 -12.93
CA TYR A 265 -27.73 49.03 -13.04
C TYR A 265 -27.33 50.49 -13.05
N PHE A 266 -27.98 51.30 -13.89
CA PHE A 266 -27.82 52.75 -13.92
C PHE A 266 -29.12 53.40 -13.54
N PRO A 267 -29.14 54.36 -12.59
CA PRO A 267 -30.33 55.13 -12.26
C PRO A 267 -30.73 56.03 -13.46
N ASN A 268 -31.98 56.38 -13.55
CA ASN A 268 -32.49 57.18 -14.66
C ASN A 268 -32.55 58.69 -14.34
N ALA A 269 -32.30 59.11 -13.11
CA ALA A 269 -32.23 60.50 -12.65
C ALA A 269 -31.34 60.65 -11.42
N PHE A 270 -30.82 61.85 -11.20
CA PHE A 270 -30.10 62.26 -9.98
C PHE A 270 -30.27 63.75 -9.72
N THR A 271 -30.03 64.18 -8.48
CA THR A 271 -30.33 65.53 -7.97
C THR A 271 -29.14 66.07 -7.19
N PRO A 272 -28.12 66.67 -7.86
CA PRO A 272 -26.98 67.22 -7.17
C PRO A 272 -27.30 68.63 -6.57
N ASP A 273 -28.10 68.64 -5.50
CA ASP A 273 -28.58 69.87 -4.83
C ASP A 273 -27.98 70.06 -3.41
N GLY A 274 -27.14 69.10 -2.96
CA GLY A 274 -26.41 69.20 -1.68
C GLY A 274 -27.18 68.70 -0.48
N ASP A 275 -28.31 68.00 -0.66
CA ASP A 275 -29.10 67.44 0.44
C ASP A 275 -28.55 66.07 0.90
N GLY A 276 -27.56 65.52 0.20
CA GLY A 276 -26.91 64.24 0.50
C GLY A 276 -27.63 63.01 -0.10
N VAL A 277 -28.68 63.21 -0.90
CA VAL A 277 -29.44 62.14 -1.53
C VAL A 277 -29.36 62.28 -3.06
N ASN A 278 -28.98 61.17 -3.75
CA ASN A 278 -28.86 61.16 -5.23
C ASN A 278 -27.98 62.27 -5.84
N GLU A 279 -26.92 62.68 -5.13
CA GLU A 279 -26.01 63.73 -5.53
C GLU A 279 -25.18 63.44 -6.76
N THR A 280 -25.07 62.18 -7.12
CA THR A 280 -24.22 61.73 -8.21
C THR A 280 -24.92 60.69 -9.08
N PHE A 281 -24.56 60.71 -10.36
CA PHE A 281 -24.95 59.68 -11.31
C PHE A 281 -23.81 58.72 -11.52
N GLY A 282 -24.04 57.46 -11.15
CA GLY A 282 -23.13 56.34 -11.30
C GLY A 282 -23.87 55.05 -11.51
N TRP A 283 -23.16 53.98 -11.38
CA TRP A 283 -23.72 52.63 -11.49
C TRP A 283 -23.97 52.06 -10.07
N ALA A 284 -24.84 51.08 -10.00
CA ALA A 284 -25.01 50.20 -8.88
C ALA A 284 -24.92 48.76 -9.35
N GLY A 285 -24.30 47.88 -8.57
CA GLY A 285 -24.15 46.47 -8.93
C GLY A 285 -22.98 45.80 -8.21
N HIS A 286 -22.59 44.63 -8.70
CA HIS A 286 -21.59 43.78 -8.07
C HIS A 286 -20.66 43.16 -9.11
N TYR A 287 -19.42 42.82 -8.70
CA TYR A 287 -18.43 42.05 -9.46
C TYR A 287 -18.03 42.61 -10.80
N ILE A 288 -18.08 43.93 -10.95
CA ILE A 288 -17.57 44.64 -12.15
C ILE A 288 -16.05 44.77 -12.01
N GLU A 289 -15.33 44.28 -13.00
CA GLU A 289 -13.86 44.26 -13.05
C GLU A 289 -13.31 45.34 -13.99
N GLN A 290 -14.04 45.67 -15.04
CA GLN A 290 -13.68 46.70 -15.97
C GLN A 290 -14.87 47.63 -16.17
N PHE A 291 -14.63 48.93 -16.14
CA PHE A 291 -15.65 49.96 -16.21
C PHE A 291 -15.15 51.14 -17.03
N GLU A 292 -15.98 51.60 -17.92
CA GLU A 292 -15.83 52.89 -18.60
C GLU A 292 -17.21 53.49 -18.75
N MET A 293 -17.35 54.78 -18.40
CA MET A 293 -18.57 55.58 -18.57
C MET A 293 -18.23 56.93 -19.17
N GLN A 294 -19.00 57.32 -20.15
CA GLN A 294 -18.93 58.63 -20.82
C GLN A 294 -20.28 59.28 -20.78
N VAL A 295 -20.38 60.56 -20.42
CA VAL A 295 -21.61 61.30 -20.40
C VAL A 295 -21.53 62.44 -21.44
N PHE A 296 -22.57 62.59 -22.22
CA PHE A 296 -22.68 63.55 -23.31
C PHE A 296 -23.87 64.50 -23.09
N ASP A 297 -23.70 65.76 -23.45
CA ASP A 297 -24.76 66.72 -23.43
C ASP A 297 -25.76 66.50 -24.64
N ARG A 298 -26.78 67.33 -24.70
CA ARG A 298 -27.81 67.33 -25.77
C ARG A 298 -27.26 67.61 -27.18
N TRP A 299 -26.05 68.14 -27.25
CA TRP A 299 -25.39 68.47 -28.53
C TRP A 299 -24.39 67.38 -28.94
N GLY A 300 -24.20 66.37 -28.10
CA GLY A 300 -23.25 65.27 -28.32
C GLY A 300 -21.83 65.60 -27.86
N GLU A 301 -21.64 66.68 -27.09
CA GLU A 301 -20.35 67.03 -26.50
C GLU A 301 -20.05 66.12 -25.28
N LEU A 302 -18.87 65.58 -25.21
CA LEU A 302 -18.43 64.74 -24.05
C LEU A 302 -18.13 65.66 -22.85
N ILE A 303 -18.89 65.52 -21.77
CA ILE A 303 -18.82 66.37 -20.60
C ILE A 303 -18.28 65.63 -19.35
N PHE A 304 -18.25 64.30 -19.37
CA PHE A 304 -17.67 63.52 -18.26
C PHE A 304 -17.19 62.17 -18.79
N THR A 305 -16.08 61.70 -18.21
CA THR A 305 -15.57 60.34 -18.42
C THR A 305 -15.02 59.75 -17.13
N SER A 306 -15.24 58.49 -16.89
CA SER A 306 -14.65 57.73 -15.78
C SER A 306 -14.34 56.32 -16.24
N THR A 307 -13.14 55.83 -15.80
CA THR A 307 -12.74 54.46 -15.84
C THR A 307 -12.67 53.87 -14.44
N ASP A 308 -13.03 54.66 -13.45
CA ASP A 308 -13.04 54.28 -12.04
C ASP A 308 -14.48 54.04 -11.58
N VAL A 309 -14.78 52.80 -11.16
CA VAL A 309 -16.08 52.39 -10.64
C VAL A 309 -16.57 53.22 -9.46
N PHE A 310 -15.67 53.82 -8.70
CA PHE A 310 -15.98 54.66 -7.55
C PHE A 310 -16.05 56.16 -7.87
N ARG A 311 -15.94 56.55 -9.13
CA ARG A 311 -16.00 57.94 -9.56
C ARG A 311 -17.26 58.20 -10.40
N PRO A 312 -18.40 58.45 -9.74
CA PRO A 312 -19.63 58.83 -10.42
C PRO A 312 -19.60 60.26 -10.99
N TRP A 313 -20.50 60.60 -11.87
CA TRP A 313 -20.68 61.96 -12.37
C TRP A 313 -21.41 62.82 -11.35
N ASP A 314 -20.82 63.93 -10.96
CA ASP A 314 -21.30 64.91 -9.98
C ASP A 314 -22.17 66.04 -10.59
N GLY A 315 -22.59 65.90 -11.85
CA GLY A 315 -23.37 66.92 -12.54
C GLY A 315 -22.60 68.14 -13.00
N LYS A 316 -21.23 68.02 -13.09
CA LYS A 316 -20.37 69.11 -13.59
C LYS A 316 -19.87 68.81 -15.00
N VAL A 317 -19.63 69.86 -15.77
CA VAL A 317 -19.02 69.79 -17.10
C VAL A 317 -17.49 69.78 -16.92
N ASN A 318 -16.84 68.66 -17.30
CA ASN A 318 -15.38 68.49 -17.21
C ASN A 318 -14.80 68.87 -15.84
N GLY A 319 -15.53 68.64 -14.75
CA GLY A 319 -15.12 68.92 -13.36
C GLY A 319 -15.17 70.41 -12.97
N SER A 320 -15.70 71.27 -13.86
CA SER A 320 -15.84 72.70 -13.58
C SER A 320 -17.17 73.20 -14.08
N GLY A 321 -17.85 74.01 -13.38
CA GLY A 321 -19.15 74.54 -13.80
C GLY A 321 -20.28 73.51 -13.80
N ASP A 322 -21.43 73.92 -13.34
CA ASP A 322 -22.60 73.08 -13.22
C ASP A 322 -23.26 72.79 -14.58
N ALA A 323 -23.54 71.54 -14.85
CA ALA A 323 -24.36 71.15 -15.99
C ALA A 323 -25.82 71.61 -15.80
N GLN A 324 -26.48 72.03 -16.89
CA GLN A 324 -27.87 72.47 -16.83
C GLN A 324 -28.84 71.36 -16.52
N THR A 325 -29.95 71.64 -15.82
CA THR A 325 -31.05 70.68 -15.70
C THR A 325 -31.50 70.20 -17.06
N GLY A 326 -31.61 68.89 -17.24
CA GLY A 326 -31.97 68.29 -18.51
C GLY A 326 -31.60 66.82 -18.62
N VAL A 327 -31.82 66.29 -19.83
CA VAL A 327 -31.52 64.90 -20.15
C VAL A 327 -30.14 64.81 -20.81
N TYR A 328 -29.33 63.88 -20.36
CA TYR A 328 -28.00 63.57 -20.83
C TYR A 328 -27.93 62.14 -21.32
N VAL A 329 -27.14 61.89 -22.33
CA VAL A 329 -26.88 60.55 -22.83
C VAL A 329 -25.60 60.02 -22.20
N PHE A 330 -25.62 58.79 -21.74
CA PHE A 330 -24.39 58.14 -21.30
C PHE A 330 -24.13 56.88 -22.13
N LYS A 331 -22.87 56.63 -22.37
CA LYS A 331 -22.35 55.39 -22.93
C LYS A 331 -21.53 54.66 -21.86
N TYR A 332 -21.66 53.36 -21.80
CA TYR A 332 -20.86 52.55 -20.89
C TYR A 332 -20.25 51.34 -21.59
N LYS A 333 -19.12 50.88 -21.05
CA LYS A 333 -18.51 49.63 -21.36
C LYS A 333 -18.11 48.97 -20.05
N VAL A 334 -18.52 47.73 -19.85
CA VAL A 334 -18.29 47.00 -18.60
C VAL A 334 -17.91 45.57 -18.91
N ALA A 335 -17.09 44.98 -18.03
CA ALA A 335 -16.86 43.55 -17.99
C ALA A 335 -16.71 43.16 -16.52
N GLY A 336 -17.04 41.94 -16.19
CA GLY A 336 -16.95 41.43 -14.83
C GLY A 336 -16.99 39.91 -14.79
N HIS A 337 -17.04 39.39 -13.61
CA HIS A 337 -17.03 37.95 -13.38
C HIS A 337 -18.20 37.27 -14.10
N LEU A 338 -17.89 36.29 -14.96
CA LEU A 338 -18.87 35.57 -15.84
C LEU A 338 -19.78 36.45 -16.68
N PHE A 339 -19.48 37.77 -16.76
CA PHE A 339 -20.22 38.71 -17.53
C PHE A 339 -19.36 39.10 -18.74
N PRO A 340 -19.77 38.72 -19.98
CA PRO A 340 -19.01 39.10 -21.15
C PRO A 340 -18.99 40.62 -21.27
N SER A 341 -17.93 41.17 -21.87
CA SER A 341 -17.84 42.60 -22.08
C SER A 341 -19.11 43.09 -22.80
N ALA A 342 -19.82 43.99 -22.15
CA ALA A 342 -21.01 44.61 -22.67
C ALA A 342 -20.78 46.12 -22.84
N GLU A 343 -21.30 46.69 -23.91
CA GLU A 343 -21.37 48.11 -24.10
C GLU A 343 -22.82 48.50 -24.40
N GLY A 344 -23.20 49.65 -23.93
CA GLY A 344 -24.54 50.17 -24.11
C GLY A 344 -24.59 51.66 -23.95
N PHE A 345 -25.77 52.21 -24.14
CA PHE A 345 -26.06 53.59 -23.88
C PHE A 345 -27.42 53.73 -23.20
N GLY A 346 -27.56 54.80 -22.47
CA GLY A 346 -28.81 55.17 -21.80
C GLY A 346 -28.93 56.67 -21.70
N HIS A 347 -29.97 57.11 -21.01
CA HIS A 347 -30.15 58.50 -20.68
C HIS A 347 -30.37 58.66 -19.17
N VAL A 348 -29.90 59.83 -18.66
CA VAL A 348 -30.06 60.21 -17.26
C VAL A 348 -30.63 61.62 -17.22
N THR A 349 -31.54 61.85 -16.32
CA THR A 349 -32.10 63.19 -16.08
C THR A 349 -31.40 63.84 -14.90
N LEU A 350 -30.74 64.96 -15.12
CA LEU A 350 -30.23 65.80 -14.08
C LEU A 350 -31.30 66.81 -13.68
N LEU A 351 -31.64 66.76 -12.38
CA LEU A 351 -32.60 67.69 -11.80
C LEU A 351 -31.84 68.56 -10.78
N ARG A 352 -32.08 69.88 -10.80
CA ARG A 352 -31.65 70.79 -9.72
C ARG A 352 -32.88 71.36 -9.10
N GLY A 353 -32.93 71.41 -7.80
CA GLY A 353 -33.97 72.12 -7.10
C GLY A 353 -34.07 73.56 -7.61
N SER A 354 -35.28 74.06 -7.85
CA SER A 354 -35.48 75.50 -8.13
C SER A 354 -35.05 76.26 -6.86
N THR A 355 -33.99 77.02 -6.95
CA THR A 355 -33.75 78.12 -6.00
C THR A 355 -34.77 79.21 -6.29
N ASP A 356 -36.00 78.98 -5.92
CA ASP A 356 -36.98 80.05 -5.83
C ASP A 356 -36.94 80.50 -4.39
N ASP A 357 -36.36 81.73 -4.21
CA ASP A 357 -36.50 82.55 -3.01
C ASP A 357 -37.96 82.92 -2.74
#